data_2a0b2f2719234ce60232638e59691753
#
_entry.id   2a0b2f2719234ce60232638e59691753
#
_cell.length_a   1.000
_cell.length_b   1.000
_cell.length_c   1.000
_cell.angle_alpha   90.00
_cell.angle_beta   90.00
_cell.angle_gamma   90.00
#
_symmetry.space_group_name_H-M   'P 1'
#
loop_
_entity.id
_entity.type
_entity.pdbx_description
1 polymer ?
#
loop_
_entity_poly.entity_id
_entity_poly.type
_entity_poly.pdbx_seq_one_letter_code
_entity_poly.pdbx_strand_id
1 'polypeptide(L)'
;MKSSAVSLKKVRGGGFDLDELPSDERIDALMEKYLRRLRSALPKHKRATGRVPGAAIAVRKGSKVVHVKGYGCANLETGENITPETVFDLGSVSKQFTAFAALSIFSVAELEYPISKFFRGFPRYADKIKIKNLIQHTSALPDYLDLHVAARMSAEGWYDRVLKRPDDWYPLMPRRKKAKELTNKHVLKLVALQSLLPRAPEVNFEYSNTGYVLLAEIVRRATKQRLSKFLKENVFSPLGMNSTFVFDETSKFRKKAPELLHHARCYNAVKGKGFVPVGYSPLNFTYGDGNIHSTIVDMAKWDHYLTTLDRETILASDAPGRKREVNARSILWEPAKKLHEQQDEYGAGWYLLRNKYKDNVKAKNGRRVTKTFRSRAEYHRGEWLAWENYIARAQKWMLPAKGKPVDPETWESMGIVVLTNNTANAPNKEFYPCALGTQIAKLYWGNFFEDNIINGVNCALA
;
A
#
# COMPACT_ATOMS: atom_id res chain seq x y z
N MET A 1 -24.27 -1.50 21.61
CA MET A 1 -22.92 -0.89 21.64
C MET A 1 -23.02 0.42 20.88
N LYS A 2 -22.99 1.56 21.59
CA LYS A 2 -22.91 2.87 20.93
C LYS A 2 -21.49 3.04 20.43
N SER A 3 -21.32 3.01 19.12
CA SER A 3 -20.08 3.28 18.44
C SER A 3 -19.63 4.70 18.77
N SER A 4 -18.50 4.85 19.47
CA SER A 4 -17.73 6.07 19.44
C SER A 4 -16.98 6.10 18.10
N ALA A 5 -17.73 6.19 16.99
CA ALA A 5 -17.17 6.45 15.69
C ALA A 5 -16.31 7.70 15.83
N VAL A 6 -15.01 7.54 15.63
CA VAL A 6 -14.12 8.70 15.39
C VAL A 6 -14.69 9.39 14.17
N SER A 7 -15.51 10.42 14.40
CA SER A 7 -15.96 11.30 13.35
C SER A 7 -14.69 11.76 12.64
N LEU A 8 -14.55 11.35 11.38
CA LEU A 8 -13.59 11.97 10.49
C LEU A 8 -13.98 13.44 10.48
N LYS A 9 -13.38 14.24 11.40
CA LYS A 9 -13.56 15.69 11.36
C LYS A 9 -13.34 16.04 9.90
N LYS A 10 -14.32 16.69 9.30
CA LYS A 10 -14.19 17.28 7.98
C LYS A 10 -12.88 18.06 7.98
N VAL A 11 -11.80 17.40 7.57
CA VAL A 11 -10.63 18.10 7.10
C VAL A 11 -11.19 18.82 5.87
N ARG A 12 -11.46 20.12 6.02
CA ARG A 12 -11.71 20.96 4.84
C ARG A 12 -10.49 20.75 3.99
N GLY A 13 -10.65 19.89 2.98
CA GLY A 13 -9.63 19.69 1.97
C GLY A 13 -9.30 21.09 1.45
N GLY A 14 -8.09 21.56 1.69
CA GLY A 14 -7.54 22.57 0.85
C GLY A 14 -7.67 22.01 -0.55
N GLY A 15 -8.55 22.60 -1.38
CA GLY A 15 -8.86 22.05 -2.68
C GLY A 15 -7.54 21.85 -3.43
N PHE A 16 -7.30 20.63 -3.87
CA PHE A 16 -6.40 20.40 -4.98
C PHE A 16 -7.04 21.10 -6.17
N ASP A 17 -6.46 22.20 -6.57
CA ASP A 17 -6.79 22.79 -7.87
C ASP A 17 -6.19 21.84 -8.92
N LEU A 18 -7.07 21.10 -9.56
CA LEU A 18 -6.69 20.10 -10.57
C LEU A 18 -6.62 20.72 -11.97
N ASP A 19 -6.92 21.99 -12.12
CA ASP A 19 -6.92 22.67 -13.42
C ASP A 19 -5.50 22.87 -13.94
N GLU A 20 -4.47 22.87 -13.05
CA GLU A 20 -3.06 22.81 -13.43
C GLU A 20 -2.33 21.75 -12.60
N LEU A 21 -2.15 20.55 -13.16
CA LEU A 21 -1.33 19.51 -12.56
C LEU A 21 0.15 19.89 -12.66
N PRO A 22 0.87 20.06 -11.54
CA PRO A 22 2.27 20.50 -11.56
C PRO A 22 3.17 19.42 -12.16
N SER A 23 4.17 19.83 -12.92
CA SER A 23 5.21 18.97 -13.47
C SER A 23 6.60 19.49 -13.08
N ASP A 24 7.49 18.56 -12.72
CA ASP A 24 8.91 18.83 -12.44
C ASP A 24 9.76 18.23 -13.55
N GLU A 25 10.45 19.04 -14.32
CA GLU A 25 11.25 18.61 -15.48
C GLU A 25 12.34 17.60 -15.12
N ARG A 26 12.85 17.61 -13.88
CA ARG A 26 13.83 16.64 -13.41
C ARG A 26 13.23 15.24 -13.33
N ILE A 27 11.95 15.13 -12.93
CA ILE A 27 11.21 13.88 -12.93
C ILE A 27 10.89 13.46 -14.38
N ASP A 28 10.51 14.42 -15.23
CA ASP A 28 10.28 14.15 -16.66
C ASP A 28 11.53 13.54 -17.32
N ALA A 29 12.71 14.09 -17.07
CA ALA A 29 13.98 13.57 -17.58
C ALA A 29 14.30 12.16 -17.06
N LEU A 30 14.02 11.90 -15.76
CA LEU A 30 14.17 10.57 -15.17
C LEU A 30 13.23 9.57 -15.82
N MET A 31 11.98 9.95 -16.04
CA MET A 31 10.97 9.09 -16.65
C MET A 31 11.24 8.83 -18.14
N GLU A 32 11.79 9.79 -18.87
CA GLU A 32 12.23 9.54 -20.26
C GLU A 32 13.37 8.51 -20.30
N LYS A 33 14.32 8.56 -19.35
CA LYS A 33 15.35 7.53 -19.18
C LYS A 33 14.72 6.15 -18.92
N TYR A 34 13.71 6.09 -18.04
CA TYR A 34 12.95 4.87 -17.75
C TYR A 34 12.26 4.31 -19.00
N LEU A 35 11.48 5.12 -19.71
CA LEU A 35 10.78 4.69 -20.92
C LEU A 35 11.75 4.27 -22.04
N ARG A 36 12.86 4.98 -22.21
CA ARG A 36 13.92 4.60 -23.17
C ARG A 36 14.48 3.22 -22.87
N ARG A 37 14.66 2.89 -21.58
CA ARG A 37 15.11 1.57 -21.14
C ARG A 37 14.08 0.49 -21.48
N LEU A 38 12.78 0.75 -21.23
CA LEU A 38 11.72 -0.18 -21.61
C LEU A 38 11.69 -0.39 -23.14
N ARG A 39 11.83 0.68 -23.94
CA ARG A 39 11.90 0.60 -25.40
C ARG A 39 13.11 -0.24 -25.88
N SER A 40 14.25 -0.17 -25.19
CA SER A 40 15.42 -0.97 -25.56
C SER A 40 15.20 -2.48 -25.40
N ALA A 41 14.30 -2.89 -24.52
CA ALA A 41 13.92 -4.29 -24.31
C ALA A 41 12.94 -4.82 -25.38
N LEU A 42 12.39 -3.97 -26.23
CA LEU A 42 11.49 -4.38 -27.29
C LEU A 42 12.24 -5.17 -28.39
N PRO A 43 11.66 -6.27 -28.90
CA PRO A 43 12.17 -6.94 -30.09
C PRO A 43 12.11 -6.02 -31.30
N LYS A 44 13.02 -6.22 -32.30
CA LYS A 44 13.19 -5.32 -33.44
C LYS A 44 11.87 -4.97 -34.15
N HIS A 45 11.00 -5.96 -34.37
CA HIS A 45 9.72 -5.78 -35.07
C HIS A 45 8.68 -4.95 -34.28
N LYS A 46 8.83 -4.78 -32.95
CA LYS A 46 7.96 -3.95 -32.10
C LYS A 46 8.53 -2.55 -31.86
N ARG A 47 9.78 -2.28 -32.24
CA ARG A 47 10.42 -0.97 -32.01
C ARG A 47 9.80 0.15 -32.85
N ALA A 48 9.21 -0.18 -33.99
CA ALA A 48 8.58 0.81 -34.86
C ALA A 48 7.42 1.56 -34.18
N THR A 49 6.63 0.89 -33.34
CA THR A 49 5.55 1.55 -32.58
C THR A 49 6.07 2.34 -31.39
N GLY A 50 7.23 1.95 -30.84
CA GLY A 50 7.82 2.55 -29.64
C GLY A 50 6.96 2.45 -28.36
N ARG A 51 5.81 1.76 -28.44
CA ARG A 51 4.85 1.65 -27.34
C ARG A 51 5.39 0.75 -26.24
N VAL A 52 5.46 1.28 -25.03
CA VAL A 52 5.87 0.56 -23.82
C VAL A 52 4.91 0.89 -22.69
N PRO A 53 4.70 -0.04 -21.73
CA PRO A 53 3.98 0.30 -20.52
C PRO A 53 4.73 1.39 -19.75
N GLY A 54 4.18 1.87 -18.65
CA GLY A 54 4.81 2.98 -17.97
C GLY A 54 4.39 3.13 -16.51
N ALA A 55 4.30 4.38 -16.07
CA ALA A 55 3.97 4.71 -14.70
C ALA A 55 3.17 6.01 -14.59
N ALA A 56 2.41 6.14 -13.49
CA ALA A 56 1.90 7.41 -13.01
C ALA A 56 2.62 7.79 -11.71
N ILE A 57 3.00 9.07 -11.57
CA ILE A 57 3.82 9.56 -10.47
C ILE A 57 3.16 10.77 -9.83
N ALA A 58 3.10 10.78 -8.50
CA ALA A 58 2.78 11.96 -7.71
C ALA A 58 3.87 12.22 -6.67
N VAL A 59 4.23 13.48 -6.52
CA VAL A 59 5.18 13.94 -5.51
C VAL A 59 4.61 15.14 -4.77
N ARG A 60 4.65 15.06 -3.44
CA ARG A 60 4.26 16.13 -2.53
C ARG A 60 5.48 16.57 -1.71
N LYS A 61 5.63 17.87 -1.53
CA LYS A 61 6.61 18.50 -0.63
C LYS A 61 5.89 19.44 0.32
N GLY A 62 5.97 19.19 1.61
CA GLY A 62 5.15 19.90 2.60
C GLY A 62 3.65 19.67 2.35
N SER A 63 2.88 20.74 2.24
CA SER A 63 1.46 20.72 1.87
C SER A 63 1.21 20.77 0.37
N LYS A 64 2.25 20.98 -0.45
CA LYS A 64 2.15 21.22 -1.89
C LYS A 64 2.42 19.95 -2.68
N VAL A 65 1.56 19.61 -3.61
CA VAL A 65 1.87 18.67 -4.68
C VAL A 65 2.74 19.41 -5.70
N VAL A 66 3.87 18.81 -6.04
CA VAL A 66 4.89 19.41 -6.92
C VAL A 66 5.02 18.65 -8.24
N HIS A 67 4.40 17.47 -8.33
CA HIS A 67 4.38 16.70 -9.55
C HIS A 67 3.21 15.69 -9.55
N VAL A 68 2.42 15.68 -10.63
CA VAL A 68 1.40 14.64 -10.91
C VAL A 68 1.34 14.41 -12.42
N LYS A 69 1.82 13.26 -12.88
CA LYS A 69 1.88 12.99 -14.34
C LYS A 69 1.89 11.49 -14.65
N GLY A 70 1.33 11.13 -15.81
CA GLY A 70 1.41 9.80 -16.41
C GLY A 70 2.47 9.73 -17.51
N TYR A 71 3.06 8.55 -17.69
CA TYR A 71 4.13 8.27 -18.63
C TYR A 71 3.96 6.88 -19.24
N GLY A 72 4.18 6.76 -20.55
CA GLY A 72 4.02 5.51 -21.29
C GLY A 72 2.57 5.16 -21.57
N CYS A 73 2.31 3.92 -21.97
CA CYS A 73 0.99 3.47 -22.42
C CYS A 73 0.24 2.71 -21.32
N ALA A 74 -1.02 3.10 -21.10
CA ALA A 74 -1.99 2.36 -20.29
C ALA A 74 -2.44 1.07 -21.03
N ASN A 75 -2.50 1.14 -22.37
CA ASN A 75 -2.87 0.02 -23.22
C ASN A 75 -1.99 0.01 -24.46
N LEU A 76 -1.17 -1.04 -24.61
CA LEU A 76 -0.23 -1.15 -25.76
C LEU A 76 -0.94 -1.47 -27.07
N GLU A 77 -2.09 -2.12 -27.04
CA GLU A 77 -2.86 -2.49 -28.23
C GLU A 77 -3.52 -1.26 -28.84
N THR A 78 -4.18 -0.44 -28.05
CA THR A 78 -4.85 0.79 -28.52
C THR A 78 -3.89 1.97 -28.64
N GLY A 79 -2.80 1.98 -27.84
CA GLY A 79 -1.87 3.11 -27.76
C GLY A 79 -2.35 4.19 -26.79
N GLU A 80 -3.37 3.91 -25.96
CA GLU A 80 -3.83 4.82 -24.91
C GLU A 80 -2.70 5.12 -23.93
N ASN A 81 -2.45 6.40 -23.66
CA ASN A 81 -1.41 6.83 -22.74
C ASN A 81 -1.88 6.74 -21.28
N ILE A 82 -0.93 6.56 -20.37
CA ILE A 82 -1.17 6.75 -18.95
C ILE A 82 -1.36 8.24 -18.68
N THR A 83 -2.47 8.57 -18.05
CA THR A 83 -2.81 9.92 -17.59
C THR A 83 -2.93 9.93 -16.06
N PRO A 84 -3.06 11.11 -15.42
CA PRO A 84 -3.33 11.20 -13.99
C PRO A 84 -4.61 10.48 -13.54
N GLU A 85 -5.58 10.33 -14.44
CA GLU A 85 -6.89 9.68 -14.21
C GLU A 85 -6.85 8.18 -14.51
N THR A 86 -5.73 7.65 -15.01
CA THR A 86 -5.59 6.22 -15.26
C THR A 86 -5.69 5.43 -13.97
N VAL A 87 -6.53 4.40 -13.98
CA VAL A 87 -6.79 3.55 -12.81
C VAL A 87 -5.83 2.37 -12.80
N PHE A 88 -5.24 2.10 -11.65
CA PHE A 88 -4.32 1.00 -11.38
C PHE A 88 -4.85 0.11 -10.25
N ASP A 89 -4.55 -1.19 -10.30
CA ASP A 89 -4.67 -2.05 -9.12
C ASP A 89 -3.51 -1.74 -8.16
N LEU A 90 -3.83 -1.37 -6.94
CA LEU A 90 -2.83 -0.97 -5.94
C LEU A 90 -2.05 -2.16 -5.34
N GLY A 91 -2.50 -3.39 -5.57
CA GLY A 91 -1.94 -4.57 -4.91
C GLY A 91 -1.93 -4.39 -3.39
N SER A 92 -0.85 -4.76 -2.74
CA SER A 92 -0.72 -4.69 -1.27
C SER A 92 -0.71 -3.26 -0.68
N VAL A 93 -0.56 -2.20 -1.48
CA VAL A 93 -0.80 -0.81 -1.01
C VAL A 93 -2.24 -0.66 -0.48
N SER A 94 -3.16 -1.49 -0.93
CA SER A 94 -4.55 -1.58 -0.42
C SER A 94 -4.65 -1.82 1.09
N LYS A 95 -3.65 -2.47 1.70
CA LYS A 95 -3.64 -2.80 3.13
C LYS A 95 -3.76 -1.58 4.04
N GLN A 96 -3.26 -0.44 3.60
CA GLN A 96 -3.39 0.84 4.33
C GLN A 96 -4.84 1.20 4.60
N PHE A 97 -5.69 1.07 3.60
CA PHE A 97 -7.12 1.39 3.70
C PHE A 97 -7.87 0.40 4.59
N THR A 98 -7.52 -0.88 4.50
CA THR A 98 -8.12 -1.92 5.36
C THR A 98 -7.76 -1.72 6.82
N ALA A 99 -6.48 -1.44 7.10
CA ALA A 99 -6.02 -1.13 8.45
C ALA A 99 -6.67 0.17 8.96
N PHE A 100 -6.73 1.21 8.11
CA PHE A 100 -7.38 2.47 8.47
C PHE A 100 -8.87 2.27 8.80
N ALA A 101 -9.60 1.45 8.05
CA ALA A 101 -10.98 1.10 8.36
C ALA A 101 -11.10 0.45 9.75
N ALA A 102 -10.26 -0.53 10.06
CA ALA A 102 -10.27 -1.18 11.38
C ALA A 102 -9.96 -0.19 12.51
N LEU A 103 -8.95 0.67 12.32
CA LEU A 103 -8.53 1.66 13.30
C LEU A 103 -9.53 2.82 13.46
N SER A 104 -10.43 3.01 12.50
CA SER A 104 -11.52 3.99 12.59
C SER A 104 -12.68 3.50 13.46
N ILE A 105 -12.81 2.19 13.67
CA ILE A 105 -13.95 1.59 14.38
C ILE A 105 -13.58 0.96 15.72
N PHE A 106 -12.30 0.58 15.92
CA PHE A 106 -11.83 -0.04 17.16
C PHE A 106 -10.98 0.94 17.96
N SER A 107 -11.28 1.05 19.26
CA SER A 107 -10.40 1.69 20.22
C SER A 107 -9.15 0.85 20.47
N VAL A 108 -8.14 1.46 21.10
CA VAL A 108 -6.90 0.78 21.49
C VAL A 108 -7.17 -0.50 22.28
N ALA A 109 -8.07 -0.43 23.26
CA ALA A 109 -8.44 -1.59 24.08
C ALA A 109 -9.14 -2.68 23.26
N GLU A 110 -9.94 -2.29 22.27
CA GLU A 110 -10.65 -3.25 21.42
C GLU A 110 -9.75 -3.93 20.38
N LEU A 111 -8.60 -3.35 20.06
CA LEU A 111 -7.58 -4.02 19.23
C LEU A 111 -6.98 -5.26 19.92
N GLU A 112 -7.13 -5.37 21.25
CA GLU A 112 -6.76 -6.56 22.02
C GLU A 112 -7.83 -7.67 21.97
N TYR A 113 -8.99 -7.43 21.34
CA TYR A 113 -10.01 -8.48 21.23
C TYR A 113 -9.50 -9.65 20.39
N PRO A 114 -9.74 -10.90 20.83
CA PRO A 114 -9.42 -12.07 20.07
C PRO A 114 -10.31 -12.16 18.82
N ILE A 115 -9.77 -12.69 17.73
CA ILE A 115 -10.52 -12.84 16.49
C ILE A 115 -11.67 -13.84 16.61
N SER A 116 -11.63 -14.77 17.57
CA SER A 116 -12.75 -15.69 17.87
C SER A 116 -14.05 -14.97 18.20
N LYS A 117 -13.96 -13.74 18.73
CA LYS A 117 -15.14 -12.87 18.96
C LYS A 117 -15.92 -12.58 17.67
N PHE A 118 -15.22 -12.61 16.55
CA PHE A 118 -15.80 -12.33 15.24
C PHE A 118 -16.00 -13.59 14.40
N PHE A 119 -15.25 -14.66 14.64
CA PHE A 119 -15.26 -15.88 13.82
C PHE A 119 -15.68 -17.11 14.66
N ARG A 120 -16.98 -17.30 14.82
CA ARG A 120 -17.51 -18.52 15.45
C ARG A 120 -17.14 -19.74 14.61
N GLY A 121 -16.70 -20.81 15.26
CA GLY A 121 -16.32 -22.06 14.60
C GLY A 121 -14.88 -22.10 14.06
N PHE A 122 -14.07 -21.08 14.32
CA PHE A 122 -12.63 -21.16 14.12
C PHE A 122 -11.98 -22.04 15.22
N PRO A 123 -10.84 -22.68 14.92
CA PRO A 123 -10.08 -23.45 15.90
C PRO A 123 -9.66 -22.60 17.10
N ARG A 124 -9.34 -23.28 18.23
CA ARG A 124 -8.97 -22.61 19.51
C ARG A 124 -7.83 -21.59 19.41
N TYR A 125 -6.97 -21.71 18.41
CA TYR A 125 -5.92 -20.69 18.23
C TYR A 125 -6.47 -19.28 17.97
N ALA A 126 -7.71 -19.16 17.47
CA ALA A 126 -8.35 -17.86 17.23
C ALA A 126 -8.56 -17.05 18.52
N ASP A 127 -8.58 -17.72 19.69
CA ASP A 127 -8.63 -17.05 21.00
C ASP A 127 -7.33 -16.35 21.36
N LYS A 128 -6.22 -16.73 20.71
CA LYS A 128 -4.88 -16.18 20.96
C LYS A 128 -4.50 -15.08 19.97
N ILE A 129 -5.16 -15.00 18.85
CA ILE A 129 -4.87 -13.99 17.80
C ILE A 129 -5.75 -12.77 18.07
N LYS A 130 -5.15 -11.61 18.21
CA LYS A 130 -5.82 -10.33 18.43
C LYS A 130 -5.98 -9.55 17.13
N ILE A 131 -6.91 -8.57 17.08
CA ILE A 131 -7.07 -7.71 15.90
C ILE A 131 -5.73 -7.02 15.55
N LYS A 132 -4.99 -6.51 16.54
CA LYS A 132 -3.68 -5.89 16.33
C LYS A 132 -2.68 -6.81 15.62
N ASN A 133 -2.73 -8.12 15.90
CA ASN A 133 -1.82 -9.08 15.29
C ASN A 133 -2.05 -9.22 13.78
N LEU A 134 -3.29 -9.07 13.32
CA LEU A 134 -3.60 -9.03 11.89
C LEU A 134 -3.02 -7.78 11.23
N ILE A 135 -3.16 -6.63 11.90
CA ILE A 135 -2.66 -5.33 11.40
C ILE A 135 -1.14 -5.32 11.29
N GLN A 136 -0.45 -5.98 12.23
CA GLN A 136 1.01 -5.93 12.39
C GLN A 136 1.73 -7.14 11.80
N HIS A 137 1.02 -8.06 11.13
CA HIS A 137 1.59 -9.31 10.61
C HIS A 137 2.29 -10.17 11.69
N THR A 138 1.71 -10.23 12.88
CA THR A 138 2.22 -11.03 14.01
C THR A 138 1.24 -12.12 14.45
N SER A 139 0.32 -12.48 13.58
CA SER A 139 -0.75 -13.47 13.86
C SER A 139 -0.29 -14.92 13.76
N ALA A 140 0.85 -15.18 13.12
CA ALA A 140 1.31 -16.51 12.74
C ALA A 140 0.31 -17.29 11.85
N LEU A 141 -0.64 -16.61 11.22
CA LEU A 141 -1.54 -17.22 10.24
C LEU A 141 -0.79 -17.49 8.95
N PRO A 142 -0.81 -18.73 8.43
CA PRO A 142 -0.24 -19.01 7.13
C PRO A 142 -0.87 -18.15 6.05
N ASP A 143 -0.09 -17.78 5.05
CA ASP A 143 -0.64 -17.04 3.92
C ASP A 143 -1.58 -17.95 3.11
N TYR A 144 -2.74 -17.44 2.74
CA TYR A 144 -3.70 -18.23 1.96
C TYR A 144 -3.18 -18.57 0.57
N LEU A 145 -2.24 -17.80 0.04
CA LEU A 145 -1.58 -18.10 -1.23
C LEU A 145 -0.72 -19.37 -1.10
N ASP A 146 0.02 -19.51 0.02
CA ASP A 146 0.81 -20.69 0.29
C ASP A 146 -0.07 -21.90 0.61
N LEU A 147 -1.13 -21.70 1.39
CA LEU A 147 -2.13 -22.75 1.67
C LEU A 147 -2.81 -23.22 0.38
N HIS A 148 -3.06 -22.30 -0.53
CA HIS A 148 -3.63 -22.61 -1.83
C HIS A 148 -2.67 -23.49 -2.65
N VAL A 149 -1.37 -23.15 -2.69
CA VAL A 149 -0.34 -23.97 -3.36
C VAL A 149 -0.19 -25.33 -2.68
N ALA A 150 -0.09 -25.38 -1.35
CA ALA A 150 0.05 -26.62 -0.60
C ALA A 150 -1.17 -27.54 -0.75
N ALA A 151 -2.38 -26.99 -0.74
CA ALA A 151 -3.61 -27.74 -0.98
C ALA A 151 -3.69 -28.31 -2.40
N ARG A 152 -3.10 -27.62 -3.37
CA ARG A 152 -2.97 -28.13 -4.75
C ARG A 152 -1.99 -29.29 -4.87
N MET A 153 -0.93 -29.28 -4.07
CA MET A 153 0.11 -30.32 -4.06
C MET A 153 -0.29 -31.56 -3.23
N SER A 154 -1.29 -31.44 -2.35
CA SER A 154 -1.76 -32.57 -1.57
C SER A 154 -2.59 -33.52 -2.43
N ALA A 155 -2.20 -34.81 -2.46
CA ALA A 155 -2.84 -35.87 -3.26
C ALA A 155 -4.30 -36.17 -2.86
N GLU A 156 -4.87 -35.49 -1.87
CA GLU A 156 -6.17 -35.81 -1.26
C GLU A 156 -7.39 -35.10 -1.87
N GLY A 157 -7.28 -34.44 -3.02
CA GLY A 157 -8.43 -33.90 -3.74
C GLY A 157 -9.28 -32.87 -2.96
N TRP A 158 -8.76 -32.33 -1.88
CA TRP A 158 -9.40 -31.34 -1.03
C TRP A 158 -9.58 -30.01 -1.77
N TYR A 159 -8.57 -29.62 -2.51
CA TYR A 159 -8.58 -28.41 -3.34
C TYR A 159 -9.69 -28.48 -4.39
N ASP A 160 -9.84 -29.63 -5.04
CA ASP A 160 -10.90 -29.88 -6.02
C ASP A 160 -12.29 -29.82 -5.39
N ARG A 161 -12.43 -30.22 -4.12
CA ARG A 161 -13.69 -30.11 -3.38
C ARG A 161 -14.05 -28.66 -3.01
N VAL A 162 -13.06 -27.81 -2.71
CA VAL A 162 -13.28 -26.41 -2.31
C VAL A 162 -13.37 -25.48 -3.51
N LEU A 163 -12.54 -25.67 -4.53
CA LEU A 163 -12.43 -24.80 -5.70
C LEU A 163 -12.83 -25.44 -7.03
N LYS A 164 -12.95 -26.77 -7.08
CA LYS A 164 -13.36 -27.57 -8.23
C LYS A 164 -12.57 -27.36 -9.54
N ARG A 165 -11.28 -27.01 -9.52
CA ARG A 165 -10.30 -27.24 -10.62
C ARG A 165 -8.93 -26.58 -10.40
N PRO A 166 -7.84 -27.31 -10.76
CA PRO A 166 -6.44 -26.85 -10.61
C PRO A 166 -5.87 -26.10 -11.82
N ASP A 167 -6.48 -26.20 -13.00
CA ASP A 167 -5.76 -25.94 -14.26
C ASP A 167 -5.73 -24.50 -14.74
N ASP A 168 -6.39 -23.58 -14.03
CA ASP A 168 -6.63 -22.21 -14.50
C ASP A 168 -5.75 -21.14 -13.85
N TRP A 169 -4.64 -21.52 -13.21
CA TRP A 169 -3.82 -20.62 -12.40
C TRP A 169 -2.66 -19.93 -13.12
N TYR A 170 -2.42 -20.26 -14.39
CA TYR A 170 -1.36 -19.62 -15.17
C TYR A 170 -1.93 -18.80 -16.33
N PRO A 171 -1.46 -17.54 -16.50
CA PRO A 171 -2.00 -16.61 -17.51
C PRO A 171 -1.72 -16.99 -18.97
N LEU A 172 -1.13 -18.17 -19.19
CA LEU A 172 -0.77 -18.65 -20.54
C LEU A 172 -1.61 -19.83 -21.03
N MET A 173 -2.64 -20.25 -20.29
CA MET A 173 -3.47 -21.39 -20.71
C MET A 173 -4.73 -20.95 -21.45
N PRO A 174 -5.11 -21.66 -22.54
CA PRO A 174 -6.27 -21.32 -23.33
C PRO A 174 -7.57 -21.51 -22.55
N ARG A 175 -8.53 -20.62 -22.81
CA ARG A 175 -9.88 -20.56 -22.26
C ARG A 175 -10.56 -21.94 -22.16
N ARG A 176 -10.44 -22.63 -21.04
CA ARG A 176 -11.28 -23.79 -20.72
C ARG A 176 -11.98 -23.59 -19.40
N LYS A 177 -13.32 -23.47 -19.46
CA LYS A 177 -14.35 -23.51 -18.40
C LYS A 177 -14.05 -22.68 -17.14
N LYS A 178 -14.97 -21.75 -16.80
CA LYS A 178 -14.95 -20.78 -15.68
C LYS A 178 -14.31 -21.34 -14.41
N ALA A 179 -13.08 -20.91 -14.12
CA ALA A 179 -12.48 -21.09 -12.81
C ALA A 179 -13.39 -20.50 -11.74
N LYS A 180 -13.57 -21.20 -10.62
CA LYS A 180 -14.27 -20.61 -9.47
C LYS A 180 -13.36 -19.58 -8.83
N GLU A 181 -13.84 -18.37 -8.80
CA GLU A 181 -13.19 -17.22 -8.20
C GLU A 181 -12.97 -17.42 -6.70
N LEU A 182 -11.75 -17.20 -6.22
CA LEU A 182 -11.41 -17.21 -4.81
C LEU A 182 -11.92 -15.90 -4.17
N THR A 183 -12.72 -16.03 -3.14
CA THR A 183 -13.29 -14.91 -2.39
C THR A 183 -12.87 -14.98 -0.92
N ASN A 184 -13.07 -13.90 -0.16
CA ASN A 184 -12.82 -13.90 1.29
C ASN A 184 -13.49 -15.09 2.00
N LYS A 185 -14.69 -15.51 1.56
CA LYS A 185 -15.38 -16.67 2.13
C LYS A 185 -14.58 -17.96 1.97
N HIS A 186 -13.88 -18.14 0.87
CA HIS A 186 -13.02 -19.30 0.66
C HIS A 186 -11.78 -19.23 1.56
N VAL A 187 -11.15 -18.06 1.69
CA VAL A 187 -10.01 -17.85 2.62
C VAL A 187 -10.43 -18.18 4.05
N LEU A 188 -11.59 -17.70 4.51
CA LEU A 188 -12.11 -18.04 5.83
C LEU A 188 -12.26 -19.57 6.05
N LYS A 189 -12.72 -20.30 5.04
CA LYS A 189 -12.80 -21.75 5.10
C LYS A 189 -11.42 -22.41 5.17
N LEU A 190 -10.45 -21.92 4.38
CA LEU A 190 -9.08 -22.40 4.42
C LEU A 190 -8.47 -22.25 5.83
N VAL A 191 -8.64 -21.08 6.43
CA VAL A 191 -8.16 -20.81 7.79
C VAL A 191 -8.86 -21.67 8.82
N ALA A 192 -10.18 -21.86 8.72
CA ALA A 192 -10.95 -22.69 9.66
C ALA A 192 -10.56 -24.16 9.63
N LEU A 193 -9.96 -24.64 8.54
CA LEU A 193 -9.48 -26.01 8.40
C LEU A 193 -8.07 -26.24 8.99
N GLN A 194 -7.32 -25.16 9.29
CA GLN A 194 -6.02 -25.28 9.93
C GLN A 194 -6.22 -25.60 11.41
N SER A 195 -5.78 -26.76 11.86
CA SER A 195 -5.95 -27.18 13.26
C SER A 195 -5.00 -26.46 14.23
N LEU A 196 -3.83 -26.08 13.76
CA LEU A 196 -2.75 -25.48 14.54
C LEU A 196 -2.12 -24.31 13.79
N LEU A 197 -1.56 -23.37 14.55
CA LEU A 197 -0.65 -22.37 14.01
C LEU A 197 0.78 -22.94 13.96
N PRO A 198 1.60 -22.51 13.00
CA PRO A 198 3.01 -22.93 12.94
C PRO A 198 3.81 -22.45 14.16
N ARG A 199 3.36 -21.37 14.82
CA ARG A 199 3.96 -20.79 16.03
C ARG A 199 2.95 -19.97 16.82
N ALA A 200 3.34 -19.49 18.01
CA ALA A 200 2.49 -18.59 18.80
C ALA A 200 2.40 -17.20 18.13
N PRO A 201 1.24 -16.50 18.22
CA PRO A 201 1.15 -15.10 17.85
C PRO A 201 2.09 -14.22 18.69
N GLU A 202 2.42 -13.04 18.17
CA GLU A 202 3.30 -12.03 18.81
C GLU A 202 4.79 -12.44 18.93
N VAL A 203 5.20 -13.59 18.40
CA VAL A 203 6.61 -14.05 18.49
C VAL A 203 7.43 -13.48 17.35
N ASN A 204 6.93 -13.52 16.12
CA ASN A 204 7.65 -13.06 14.92
C ASN A 204 6.75 -12.19 14.04
N PHE A 205 7.39 -11.32 13.28
CA PHE A 205 6.80 -10.73 12.09
C PHE A 205 6.77 -11.78 10.97
N GLU A 206 5.62 -11.98 10.36
CA GLU A 206 5.42 -12.85 9.22
C GLU A 206 4.32 -12.27 8.34
N TYR A 207 4.73 -11.68 7.23
CA TYR A 207 3.79 -11.05 6.30
C TYR A 207 2.72 -12.05 5.87
N SER A 208 1.45 -11.71 6.05
CA SER A 208 0.33 -12.60 5.74
C SER A 208 -0.83 -11.84 5.13
N ASN A 209 -1.15 -12.17 3.88
CA ASN A 209 -2.34 -11.66 3.21
C ASN A 209 -3.61 -12.16 3.90
N THR A 210 -3.59 -13.38 4.43
CA THR A 210 -4.69 -13.95 5.24
C THR A 210 -5.12 -13.03 6.35
N GLY A 211 -4.16 -12.44 7.08
CA GLY A 211 -4.46 -11.50 8.18
C GLY A 211 -5.31 -10.33 7.72
N TYR A 212 -5.02 -9.76 6.58
CA TYR A 212 -5.75 -8.60 6.05
C TYR A 212 -7.11 -8.96 5.41
N VAL A 213 -7.25 -10.16 4.84
CA VAL A 213 -8.56 -10.70 4.45
C VAL A 213 -9.46 -10.86 5.68
N LEU A 214 -8.93 -11.42 6.78
CA LEU A 214 -9.67 -11.55 8.03
C LEU A 214 -10.02 -10.18 8.62
N LEU A 215 -9.10 -9.21 8.55
CA LEU A 215 -9.32 -7.85 9.05
C LEU A 215 -10.48 -7.17 8.29
N ALA A 216 -10.56 -7.32 6.97
CA ALA A 216 -11.67 -6.84 6.16
C ALA A 216 -13.01 -7.48 6.58
N GLU A 217 -13.00 -8.77 6.89
CA GLU A 217 -14.19 -9.48 7.39
C GLU A 217 -14.57 -9.07 8.83
N ILE A 218 -13.60 -8.73 9.67
CA ILE A 218 -13.85 -8.16 11.00
C ILE A 218 -14.53 -6.80 10.86
N VAL A 219 -14.03 -5.92 9.98
CA VAL A 219 -14.69 -4.63 9.67
C VAL A 219 -16.14 -4.87 9.24
N ARG A 220 -16.39 -5.82 8.32
CA ARG A 220 -17.73 -6.16 7.86
C ARG A 220 -18.64 -6.65 8.99
N ARG A 221 -18.14 -7.48 9.89
CA ARG A 221 -18.92 -8.03 11.01
C ARG A 221 -19.21 -7.01 12.08
N ALA A 222 -18.27 -6.12 12.37
CA ALA A 222 -18.42 -5.06 13.35
C ALA A 222 -19.38 -3.96 12.87
N THR A 223 -19.28 -3.55 11.61
CA THR A 223 -20.07 -2.43 11.05
C THR A 223 -21.36 -2.87 10.35
N LYS A 224 -21.50 -4.16 10.04
CA LYS A 224 -22.56 -4.72 9.17
C LYS A 224 -22.50 -4.19 7.73
N GLN A 225 -21.41 -3.56 7.36
CA GLN A 225 -21.17 -3.04 6.01
C GLN A 225 -20.02 -3.79 5.36
N ARG A 226 -20.07 -3.98 4.04
CA ARG A 226 -18.92 -4.47 3.27
C ARG A 226 -17.80 -3.44 3.32
N LEU A 227 -16.54 -3.88 3.25
CA LEU A 227 -15.39 -3.00 3.22
C LEU A 227 -15.49 -1.95 2.09
N SER A 228 -15.96 -2.36 0.91
CA SER A 228 -16.17 -1.48 -0.24
C SER A 228 -17.10 -0.32 0.06
N LYS A 229 -18.24 -0.60 0.72
CA LYS A 229 -19.20 0.43 1.12
C LYS A 229 -18.63 1.29 2.24
N PHE A 230 -18.04 0.68 3.26
CA PHE A 230 -17.46 1.39 4.40
C PHE A 230 -16.37 2.39 3.95
N LEU A 231 -15.41 1.94 3.13
CA LEU A 231 -14.34 2.81 2.63
C LEU A 231 -14.89 3.91 1.72
N LYS A 232 -15.84 3.60 0.85
CA LYS A 232 -16.47 4.60 -0.01
C LYS A 232 -17.09 5.73 0.81
N GLU A 233 -17.90 5.40 1.83
CA GLU A 233 -18.66 6.38 2.60
C GLU A 233 -17.79 7.14 3.61
N ASN A 234 -16.81 6.48 4.20
CA ASN A 234 -16.03 7.02 5.32
C ASN A 234 -14.62 7.51 4.95
N VAL A 235 -14.11 7.14 3.76
CA VAL A 235 -12.75 7.52 3.33
C VAL A 235 -12.77 8.15 1.94
N PHE A 236 -13.19 7.41 0.92
CA PHE A 236 -13.00 7.85 -0.46
C PHE A 236 -13.84 9.09 -0.79
N SER A 237 -15.15 9.05 -0.53
CA SER A 237 -16.03 10.20 -0.81
C SER A 237 -15.68 11.45 0.02
N PRO A 238 -15.43 11.35 1.34
CA PRO A 238 -15.01 12.51 2.13
C PRO A 238 -13.69 13.16 1.69
N LEU A 239 -12.78 12.37 1.12
CA LEU A 239 -11.50 12.85 0.60
C LEU A 239 -11.55 13.25 -0.88
N GLY A 240 -12.70 13.11 -1.54
CA GLY A 240 -12.84 13.37 -2.98
C GLY A 240 -12.07 12.37 -3.85
N MET A 241 -11.82 11.16 -3.36
CA MET A 241 -11.18 10.06 -4.09
C MET A 241 -12.21 9.32 -4.93
N ASN A 242 -12.75 10.02 -5.93
CA ASN A 242 -13.93 9.57 -6.68
C ASN A 242 -13.65 8.42 -7.66
N SER A 243 -12.38 8.22 -8.02
CA SER A 243 -11.91 7.14 -8.90
C SER A 243 -11.32 5.95 -8.13
N THR A 244 -11.45 5.95 -6.79
CA THR A 244 -10.95 4.88 -5.93
C THR A 244 -12.08 3.95 -5.49
N PHE A 245 -11.87 2.65 -5.61
CA PHE A 245 -12.87 1.66 -5.22
C PHE A 245 -12.23 0.32 -4.82
N VAL A 246 -12.95 -0.48 -4.03
CA VAL A 246 -12.62 -1.88 -3.76
C VAL A 246 -13.26 -2.73 -4.85
N PHE A 247 -12.46 -3.53 -5.53
CA PHE A 247 -12.97 -4.49 -6.51
C PHE A 247 -13.33 -5.78 -5.79
N ASP A 248 -14.60 -5.98 -5.49
CA ASP A 248 -15.14 -7.15 -4.83
C ASP A 248 -16.14 -7.91 -5.72
N GLU A 249 -16.63 -9.05 -5.25
CA GLU A 249 -17.60 -9.89 -5.97
C GLU A 249 -18.93 -9.18 -6.28
N THR A 250 -19.20 -8.04 -5.66
CA THR A 250 -20.38 -7.20 -5.92
C THR A 250 -20.10 -6.01 -6.80
N SER A 251 -18.83 -5.78 -7.14
CA SER A 251 -18.47 -4.68 -8.01
C SER A 251 -19.28 -4.76 -9.30
N LYS A 252 -20.00 -3.67 -9.62
CA LYS A 252 -20.69 -3.54 -10.91
C LYS A 252 -19.71 -3.61 -12.10
N PHE A 253 -18.43 -3.50 -11.82
CA PHE A 253 -17.34 -3.64 -12.79
C PHE A 253 -16.96 -5.09 -13.08
N ARG A 254 -17.45 -6.08 -12.30
CA ARG A 254 -17.14 -7.51 -12.48
C ARG A 254 -17.38 -8.02 -13.90
N LYS A 255 -18.45 -7.57 -14.54
CA LYS A 255 -18.78 -7.97 -15.92
C LYS A 255 -17.99 -7.20 -16.99
N LYS A 256 -17.37 -6.09 -16.61
CA LYS A 256 -16.67 -5.15 -17.48
C LYS A 256 -15.20 -4.91 -17.08
N ALA A 257 -14.64 -5.76 -16.21
CA ALA A 257 -13.29 -5.57 -15.67
C ALA A 257 -12.20 -5.28 -16.73
N PRO A 258 -12.23 -5.87 -17.93
CA PRO A 258 -11.29 -5.51 -19.00
C PRO A 258 -11.62 -4.20 -19.72
N GLU A 259 -12.84 -3.68 -19.54
CA GLU A 259 -13.40 -2.53 -20.27
C GLU A 259 -13.66 -1.32 -19.39
N LEU A 260 -13.10 -1.32 -18.16
CA LEU A 260 -13.20 -0.15 -17.28
C LEU A 260 -12.53 1.04 -17.98
N LEU A 261 -13.34 2.07 -18.24
CA LEU A 261 -12.86 3.35 -18.76
C LEU A 261 -11.63 3.80 -17.95
N HIS A 262 -10.54 4.08 -18.65
CA HIS A 262 -9.26 4.52 -18.10
C HIS A 262 -8.52 3.50 -17.20
N HIS A 263 -8.87 2.20 -17.23
CA HIS A 263 -8.12 1.20 -16.48
C HIS A 263 -6.90 0.76 -17.29
N ALA A 264 -5.71 0.91 -16.74
CA ALA A 264 -4.51 0.41 -17.39
C ALA A 264 -4.55 -1.12 -17.51
N ARG A 265 -3.96 -1.67 -18.57
CA ARG A 265 -3.63 -3.09 -18.67
C ARG A 265 -2.24 -3.32 -18.10
N CYS A 266 -2.01 -4.44 -17.45
CA CYS A 266 -0.69 -4.78 -16.95
C CYS A 266 0.04 -5.77 -17.88
N TYR A 267 1.37 -5.70 -17.87
CA TYR A 267 2.22 -6.38 -18.85
C TYR A 267 3.44 -7.03 -18.18
N ASN A 268 3.71 -8.28 -18.53
CA ASN A 268 4.97 -8.93 -18.21
C ASN A 268 6.02 -8.67 -19.29
N ALA A 269 7.24 -8.33 -18.87
CA ALA A 269 8.39 -8.30 -19.77
C ALA A 269 8.85 -9.73 -20.05
N VAL A 270 8.75 -10.16 -21.31
CA VAL A 270 9.14 -11.51 -21.76
C VAL A 270 10.28 -11.41 -22.76
N LYS A 271 11.41 -12.08 -22.47
CA LYS A 271 12.58 -12.09 -23.35
C LYS A 271 12.19 -12.52 -24.79
N GLY A 272 12.56 -11.73 -25.77
CA GLY A 272 12.27 -11.98 -27.20
C GLY A 272 10.83 -11.65 -27.63
N LYS A 273 9.88 -11.45 -26.71
CA LYS A 273 8.49 -11.11 -27.02
C LYS A 273 8.14 -9.65 -26.69
N GLY A 274 8.97 -8.98 -25.85
CA GLY A 274 8.69 -7.66 -25.31
C GLY A 274 7.63 -7.73 -24.20
N PHE A 275 6.72 -6.77 -24.17
CA PHE A 275 5.65 -6.71 -23.18
C PHE A 275 4.44 -7.52 -23.65
N VAL A 276 4.02 -8.46 -22.80
CA VAL A 276 2.88 -9.36 -23.03
C VAL A 276 1.81 -9.05 -22.00
N PRO A 277 0.55 -8.82 -22.42
CA PRO A 277 -0.51 -8.51 -21.47
C PRO A 277 -0.74 -9.68 -20.53
N VAL A 278 -0.96 -9.37 -19.26
CA VAL A 278 -1.31 -10.35 -18.24
C VAL A 278 -2.83 -10.43 -18.15
N GLY A 279 -3.33 -11.66 -18.22
CA GLY A 279 -4.76 -11.92 -18.11
C GLY A 279 -5.29 -11.78 -16.69
N TYR A 280 -6.59 -11.90 -16.57
CA TYR A 280 -7.31 -11.91 -15.32
C TYR A 280 -6.92 -13.12 -14.45
N SER A 281 -6.78 -12.91 -13.13
CA SER A 281 -6.54 -13.97 -12.16
C SER A 281 -7.83 -14.31 -11.40
N PRO A 282 -8.12 -15.60 -11.15
CA PRO A 282 -9.24 -16.01 -10.32
C PRO A 282 -9.11 -15.59 -8.84
N LEU A 283 -7.93 -15.13 -8.40
CA LEU A 283 -7.71 -14.56 -7.07
C LEU A 283 -8.19 -13.11 -6.94
N ASN A 284 -8.66 -12.47 -8.02
CA ASN A 284 -9.07 -11.07 -8.00
C ASN A 284 -10.38 -10.78 -7.24
N PHE A 285 -10.88 -11.70 -6.43
CA PHE A 285 -12.07 -11.49 -5.58
C PHE A 285 -11.81 -11.61 -4.08
N THR A 286 -10.56 -11.81 -3.70
CA THR A 286 -10.14 -11.53 -2.32
C THR A 286 -9.92 -10.04 -2.16
N TYR A 287 -10.31 -9.48 -1.04
CA TYR A 287 -10.12 -8.07 -0.72
C TYR A 287 -9.74 -7.87 0.75
N GLY A 288 -9.15 -6.74 1.02
CA GLY A 288 -8.58 -6.38 2.31
C GLY A 288 -7.06 -6.45 2.31
N ASP A 289 -6.51 -7.47 1.72
CA ASP A 289 -5.07 -7.63 1.47
C ASP A 289 -4.60 -6.94 0.17
N GLY A 290 -5.52 -6.78 -0.77
CA GLY A 290 -5.34 -6.18 -2.09
C GLY A 290 -6.65 -5.65 -2.64
N ASN A 291 -6.69 -5.49 -3.97
CA ASN A 291 -7.91 -5.25 -4.76
C ASN A 291 -8.58 -3.89 -4.54
N ILE A 292 -7.83 -2.89 -4.09
CA ILE A 292 -8.24 -1.49 -4.23
C ILE A 292 -7.62 -0.95 -5.51
N HIS A 293 -8.45 -0.34 -6.32
CA HIS A 293 -8.07 0.30 -7.57
C HIS A 293 -8.17 1.81 -7.38
N SER A 294 -7.19 2.54 -7.89
CA SER A 294 -7.11 3.99 -7.70
C SER A 294 -6.34 4.69 -8.81
N THR A 295 -6.41 6.00 -8.84
CA THR A 295 -5.63 6.88 -9.70
C THR A 295 -4.49 7.53 -8.92
N ILE A 296 -3.51 8.07 -9.64
CA ILE A 296 -2.40 8.78 -9.00
C ILE A 296 -2.88 10.06 -8.30
N VAL A 297 -3.92 10.71 -8.82
CA VAL A 297 -4.55 11.89 -8.23
C VAL A 297 -5.19 11.55 -6.89
N ASP A 298 -5.96 10.47 -6.83
CA ASP A 298 -6.62 10.06 -5.59
C ASP A 298 -5.60 9.59 -4.54
N MET A 299 -4.53 8.92 -4.97
CA MET A 299 -3.44 8.53 -4.06
C MET A 299 -2.66 9.74 -3.53
N ALA A 300 -2.53 10.82 -4.29
CA ALA A 300 -1.95 12.07 -3.80
C ALA A 300 -2.83 12.72 -2.73
N LYS A 301 -4.17 12.68 -2.87
CA LYS A 301 -5.13 13.13 -1.84
C LYS A 301 -5.00 12.29 -0.57
N TRP A 302 -4.87 10.97 -0.70
CA TRP A 302 -4.66 10.07 0.42
C TRP A 302 -3.37 10.37 1.19
N ASP A 303 -2.24 10.54 0.49
CA ASP A 303 -0.96 10.90 1.10
C ASP A 303 -1.04 12.26 1.81
N HIS A 304 -1.66 13.26 1.19
CA HIS A 304 -1.87 14.57 1.80
C HIS A 304 -2.69 14.48 3.09
N TYR A 305 -3.80 13.74 3.06
CA TYR A 305 -4.64 13.52 4.23
C TYR A 305 -3.87 12.88 5.38
N LEU A 306 -3.15 11.78 5.13
CA LEU A 306 -2.35 11.12 6.15
C LEU A 306 -1.29 12.05 6.74
N THR A 307 -0.65 12.87 5.91
CA THR A 307 0.37 13.83 6.37
C THR A 307 -0.20 14.90 7.30
N THR A 308 -1.39 15.40 6.98
CA THR A 308 -2.10 16.36 7.83
C THR A 308 -2.43 15.74 9.18
N LEU A 309 -2.93 14.50 9.19
CA LEU A 309 -3.20 13.76 10.42
C LEU A 309 -1.98 13.57 11.29
N ASP A 310 -0.84 13.23 10.68
CA ASP A 310 0.42 13.00 11.40
C ASP A 310 0.93 14.29 12.01
N ARG A 311 0.91 15.39 11.25
CA ARG A 311 1.31 16.69 11.74
C ARG A 311 0.49 17.11 12.97
N GLU A 312 -0.83 17.03 12.89
CA GLU A 312 -1.72 17.33 14.01
C GLU A 312 -1.42 16.45 15.24
N THR A 313 -1.18 15.15 15.02
CA THR A 313 -0.89 14.20 16.10
C THR A 313 0.44 14.51 16.79
N ILE A 314 1.51 14.79 16.02
CA ILE A 314 2.84 15.08 16.58
C ILE A 314 2.84 16.43 17.32
N LEU A 315 2.23 17.45 16.73
CA LEU A 315 2.12 18.76 17.39
C LEU A 315 1.28 18.69 18.66
N ALA A 316 0.25 17.83 18.72
CA ALA A 316 -0.57 17.65 19.90
C ALA A 316 0.12 16.80 20.99
N SER A 317 0.95 15.83 20.63
CA SER A 317 1.60 14.92 21.58
C SER A 317 2.70 15.59 22.41
N ASP A 318 3.34 16.61 21.86
CA ASP A 318 4.45 17.31 22.48
C ASP A 318 4.00 18.60 23.22
N ALA A 319 2.68 18.85 23.33
CA ALA A 319 2.14 19.99 24.08
C ALA A 319 2.28 19.76 25.59
N PRO A 320 2.86 20.71 26.34
CA PRO A 320 3.02 20.60 27.79
C PRO A 320 1.67 20.40 28.50
N GLY A 321 1.59 19.41 29.43
CA GLY A 321 0.42 19.18 30.29
C GLY A 321 -0.72 18.33 29.69
N ARG A 322 -0.67 17.92 28.44
CA ARG A 322 -1.61 16.93 27.90
C ARG A 322 -1.13 15.50 28.20
N LYS A 323 -1.96 14.73 28.89
CA LYS A 323 -1.80 13.26 28.88
C LYS A 323 -1.83 12.80 27.44
N ARG A 324 -0.83 12.03 27.05
CA ARG A 324 -0.73 11.41 25.73
C ARG A 324 -2.04 10.66 25.48
N GLU A 325 -2.95 11.25 24.71
CA GLU A 325 -4.10 10.51 24.20
C GLU A 325 -3.56 9.45 23.25
N VAL A 326 -3.46 8.24 23.76
CA VAL A 326 -3.19 7.05 22.97
C VAL A 326 -4.44 6.80 22.14
N ASN A 327 -4.54 7.45 21.00
CA ASN A 327 -5.61 7.21 20.06
C ASN A 327 -5.24 6.04 19.12
N ALA A 328 -6.20 5.50 18.40
CA ALA A 328 -5.97 4.41 17.44
C ALA A 328 -4.85 4.73 16.45
N ARG A 329 -4.55 6.01 16.23
CA ARG A 329 -3.44 6.51 15.39
C ARG A 329 -2.07 6.33 16.02
N SER A 330 -1.92 6.46 17.35
CA SER A 330 -0.62 6.19 18.00
C SER A 330 -0.24 4.72 17.89
N ILE A 331 -1.23 3.82 17.76
CA ILE A 331 -1.01 2.40 17.49
C ILE A 331 -0.65 2.15 16.02
N LEU A 332 -1.12 3.00 15.09
CA LEU A 332 -0.61 2.97 13.71
C LEU A 332 0.92 3.03 13.69
N TRP A 333 1.49 3.66 14.70
CA TRP A 333 2.88 4.00 14.80
C TRP A 333 3.62 3.31 15.95
N GLU A 334 2.95 2.50 16.79
CA GLU A 334 3.64 1.58 17.67
C GLU A 334 3.89 0.29 16.91
N PRO A 335 5.15 0.02 16.55
CA PRO A 335 5.49 -1.18 15.82
C PRO A 335 5.15 -2.41 16.65
N ALA A 336 4.87 -3.51 16.00
CA ALA A 336 5.12 -4.80 16.59
C ALA A 336 6.52 -4.75 17.21
N LYS A 337 6.67 -5.13 18.49
CA LYS A 337 7.96 -5.18 19.19
C LYS A 337 9.03 -5.58 18.20
N LYS A 338 10.17 -4.89 18.20
CA LYS A 338 11.36 -5.28 17.43
C LYS A 338 11.56 -6.78 17.59
N LEU A 339 11.15 -7.54 16.58
CA LEU A 339 11.20 -8.99 16.64
C LEU A 339 12.57 -9.51 16.22
N HIS A 340 13.33 -8.66 15.47
CA HIS A 340 14.74 -8.85 15.18
C HIS A 340 15.43 -7.50 15.00
N GLU A 341 16.66 -7.37 15.43
CA GLU A 341 17.46 -6.13 15.39
C GLU A 341 17.71 -5.57 13.97
N GLN A 342 17.33 -6.29 12.92
CA GLN A 342 17.60 -5.98 11.53
C GLN A 342 16.35 -5.86 10.64
N GLN A 343 15.13 -5.95 11.18
CA GLN A 343 13.91 -5.89 10.39
C GLN A 343 13.15 -4.59 10.60
N ASP A 344 12.60 -4.07 9.49
CA ASP A 344 11.71 -2.92 9.49
C ASP A 344 10.50 -3.17 10.40
N GLU A 345 10.09 -2.14 11.14
CA GLU A 345 8.86 -2.17 11.90
C GLU A 345 7.68 -2.14 10.92
N TYR A 346 6.57 -2.83 11.24
CA TYR A 346 5.37 -2.82 10.41
C TYR A 346 4.12 -2.49 11.22
N GLY A 347 3.29 -1.60 10.70
CA GLY A 347 2.01 -1.26 11.30
C GLY A 347 1.08 -0.58 10.31
N ALA A 348 -0.21 -0.90 10.41
CA ALA A 348 -1.28 -0.26 9.67
C ALA A 348 -1.14 -0.24 8.13
N GLY A 349 -0.50 -1.25 7.56
CA GLY A 349 -0.27 -1.32 6.12
C GLY A 349 0.99 -0.59 5.66
N TRP A 350 1.95 -0.33 6.57
CA TRP A 350 3.19 0.36 6.30
C TRP A 350 4.39 -0.31 6.93
N TYR A 351 5.49 -0.39 6.20
CA TYR A 351 6.83 -0.56 6.78
C TYR A 351 7.27 0.78 7.35
N LEU A 352 7.84 0.76 8.56
CA LEU A 352 8.12 1.95 9.36
C LEU A 352 9.62 2.06 9.63
N LEU A 353 10.20 3.21 9.32
CA LEU A 353 11.59 3.55 9.62
C LEU A 353 11.63 4.77 10.51
N ARG A 354 12.44 4.73 11.58
CA ARG A 354 12.58 5.83 12.53
C ARG A 354 14.04 6.07 12.82
N ASN A 355 14.47 7.30 12.65
CA ASN A 355 15.84 7.70 12.95
C ASN A 355 15.88 8.95 13.86
N LYS A 356 16.97 9.04 14.58
CA LYS A 356 17.35 10.23 15.34
C LYS A 356 18.78 10.58 14.93
N TYR A 357 19.00 11.79 14.46
CA TYR A 357 20.28 12.22 13.95
C TYR A 357 20.61 13.65 14.37
N LYS A 358 21.86 14.04 14.23
CA LYS A 358 22.36 15.40 14.47
C LYS A 358 22.71 16.04 13.14
N ASP A 359 22.35 17.29 12.98
CA ASP A 359 22.70 18.07 11.80
C ASP A 359 23.12 19.51 12.21
N ASN A 360 23.95 20.11 11.38
CA ASN A 360 24.45 21.46 11.58
C ASN A 360 23.57 22.44 10.82
N VAL A 361 22.78 23.20 11.56
CA VAL A 361 21.87 24.21 11.01
C VAL A 361 22.45 25.62 11.22
N LYS A 362 22.11 26.51 10.31
CA LYS A 362 22.48 27.92 10.44
C LYS A 362 21.50 28.61 11.41
N ALA A 363 22.00 29.09 12.53
CA ALA A 363 21.20 29.86 13.49
C ALA A 363 20.90 31.28 12.94
N LYS A 364 19.93 31.99 13.54
CA LYS A 364 19.53 33.34 13.11
C LYS A 364 20.70 34.34 13.07
N ASN A 365 21.72 34.14 13.90
CA ASN A 365 22.95 34.97 13.93
C ASN A 365 24.03 34.51 12.93
N GLY A 366 23.70 33.60 11.99
CA GLY A 366 24.62 33.11 10.96
C GLY A 366 25.58 32.02 11.40
N ARG A 367 25.72 31.72 12.71
CA ARG A 367 26.56 30.63 13.22
C ARG A 367 25.96 29.27 12.92
N ARG A 368 26.80 28.27 12.63
CA ARG A 368 26.36 26.85 12.57
C ARG A 368 26.25 26.28 13.97
N VAL A 369 25.12 25.69 14.26
CA VAL A 369 24.84 25.00 15.54
C VAL A 369 24.34 23.59 15.26
N THR A 370 24.83 22.63 16.03
CA THR A 370 24.37 21.23 15.93
C THR A 370 23.01 21.11 16.60
N LYS A 371 22.02 20.66 15.86
CA LYS A 371 20.68 20.35 16.35
C LYS A 371 20.38 18.88 16.19
N THR A 372 19.50 18.37 17.04
CA THR A 372 19.02 17.00 16.94
C THR A 372 17.67 16.99 16.23
N PHE A 373 17.55 16.11 15.27
CA PHE A 373 16.32 15.88 14.51
C PHE A 373 15.81 14.47 14.74
N ARG A 374 14.51 14.30 14.56
CA ARG A 374 13.89 13.01 14.31
C ARG A 374 13.44 12.96 12.86
N SER A 375 13.57 11.78 12.28
CA SER A 375 12.95 11.45 11.01
C SER A 375 12.11 10.19 11.15
N ARG A 376 11.13 10.10 10.30
CA ARG A 376 10.25 8.97 10.17
C ARG A 376 9.93 8.79 8.70
N ALA A 377 9.99 7.57 8.23
CA ALA A 377 9.51 7.23 6.91
C ALA A 377 8.59 6.02 6.98
N GLU A 378 7.71 5.97 6.04
CA GLU A 378 6.75 4.92 5.85
C GLU A 378 6.72 4.57 4.38
N TYR A 379 6.74 3.28 4.08
CA TYR A 379 6.63 2.84 2.70
C TYR A 379 5.84 1.53 2.61
N HIS A 380 5.29 1.28 1.45
CA HIS A 380 4.76 -0.02 1.09
C HIS A 380 4.89 -0.25 -0.41
N ARG A 381 5.11 -1.52 -0.78
CA ARG A 381 5.07 -1.98 -2.16
C ARG A 381 3.73 -2.64 -2.42
N GLY A 382 3.23 -2.52 -3.64
CA GLY A 382 2.03 -3.20 -4.08
C GLY A 382 2.35 -4.06 -5.29
N GLU A 383 2.31 -5.37 -5.11
CA GLU A 383 2.59 -6.32 -6.17
C GLU A 383 1.40 -7.24 -6.37
N TRP A 384 0.94 -7.31 -7.61
CA TRP A 384 -0.09 -8.26 -8.01
C TRP A 384 -0.07 -8.45 -9.52
N LEU A 385 0.05 -9.69 -10.00
CA LEU A 385 0.21 -10.00 -11.41
C LEU A 385 1.43 -9.26 -12.01
N ALA A 386 1.18 -8.27 -12.87
CA ALA A 386 2.21 -7.40 -13.42
C ALA A 386 2.03 -5.93 -12.98
N TRP A 387 1.28 -5.69 -11.92
CA TRP A 387 1.24 -4.41 -11.23
C TRP A 387 2.35 -4.35 -10.21
N GLU A 388 3.16 -3.33 -10.28
CA GLU A 388 4.18 -3.04 -9.27
C GLU A 388 4.06 -1.57 -8.87
N ASN A 389 3.72 -1.33 -7.62
CA ASN A 389 3.47 0.00 -7.10
C ASN A 389 4.36 0.29 -5.91
N TYR A 390 4.59 1.55 -5.66
CA TYR A 390 5.34 2.02 -4.50
C TYR A 390 4.73 3.29 -3.97
N ILE A 391 4.57 3.35 -2.66
CA ILE A 391 4.22 4.57 -1.95
C ILE A 391 5.19 4.74 -0.79
N ALA A 392 5.70 5.96 -0.64
CA ALA A 392 6.57 6.33 0.46
C ALA A 392 6.21 7.71 0.98
N ARG A 393 6.34 7.86 2.28
CA ARG A 393 6.16 9.13 2.98
C ARG A 393 7.33 9.32 3.94
N ALA A 394 7.85 10.51 4.00
CA ALA A 394 8.93 10.83 4.91
C ALA A 394 8.69 12.17 5.58
N GLN A 395 9.10 12.26 6.82
CA GLN A 395 8.93 13.43 7.67
C GLN A 395 10.18 13.61 8.53
N LYS A 396 10.56 14.85 8.74
CA LYS A 396 11.62 15.23 9.68
C LYS A 396 11.26 16.48 10.44
N TRP A 397 11.69 16.58 11.67
CA TRP A 397 11.51 17.75 12.52
C TRP A 397 12.62 17.88 13.54
N MET A 398 12.92 19.11 13.94
CA MET A 398 13.88 19.38 14.97
C MET A 398 13.30 19.02 16.34
N LEU A 399 14.10 18.34 17.17
CA LEU A 399 13.70 18.05 18.54
C LEU A 399 13.72 19.35 19.38
N PRO A 400 12.63 19.62 20.08
CA PRO A 400 12.57 20.78 20.96
C PRO A 400 13.50 20.62 22.18
N ALA A 401 13.84 21.73 22.83
CA ALA A 401 14.43 21.71 24.15
C ALA A 401 13.46 21.04 25.13
N LYS A 402 13.99 20.44 26.22
CA LYS A 402 13.20 19.74 27.23
C LYS A 402 12.03 20.65 27.71
N GLY A 403 10.80 20.13 27.63
CA GLY A 403 9.59 20.84 28.06
C GLY A 403 9.05 21.89 27.09
N LYS A 404 9.61 22.00 25.90
CA LYS A 404 9.09 22.88 24.83
C LYS A 404 8.35 22.05 23.76
N PRO A 405 7.33 22.62 23.10
CA PRO A 405 6.65 21.96 21.98
C PRO A 405 7.56 21.87 20.76
N VAL A 406 7.25 20.98 19.83
CA VAL A 406 7.88 20.96 18.50
C VAL A 406 7.54 22.24 17.77
N ASP A 407 8.57 22.88 17.20
CA ASP A 407 8.37 24.03 16.33
C ASP A 407 7.82 23.57 14.97
N PRO A 408 6.58 23.98 14.61
CA PRO A 408 5.96 23.58 13.35
C PRO A 408 6.74 24.03 12.10
N GLU A 409 7.54 25.07 12.20
CA GLU A 409 8.35 25.57 11.08
C GLU A 409 9.54 24.67 10.76
N THR A 410 9.94 23.84 11.73
CA THR A 410 11.03 22.86 11.50
C THR A 410 10.54 21.56 10.87
N TRP A 411 9.22 21.43 10.68
CA TRP A 411 8.61 20.26 10.09
C TRP A 411 8.73 20.25 8.58
N GLU A 412 9.38 19.23 8.06
CA GLU A 412 9.45 18.98 6.64
C GLU A 412 8.82 17.61 6.34
N SER A 413 8.09 17.51 5.24
CA SER A 413 7.51 16.24 4.80
C SER A 413 7.54 16.09 3.29
N MET A 414 7.59 14.85 2.84
CA MET A 414 7.51 14.47 1.43
C MET A 414 6.66 13.22 1.28
N GLY A 415 5.90 13.14 0.19
CA GLY A 415 5.19 11.95 -0.23
C GLY A 415 5.52 11.64 -1.68
N ILE A 416 5.67 10.36 -1.99
CA ILE A 416 5.93 9.86 -3.34
C ILE A 416 5.02 8.68 -3.59
N VAL A 417 4.31 8.70 -4.69
CA VAL A 417 3.52 7.57 -5.19
C VAL A 417 3.98 7.26 -6.60
N VAL A 418 4.25 5.99 -6.85
CA VAL A 418 4.61 5.43 -8.16
C VAL A 418 3.68 4.26 -8.43
N LEU A 419 2.81 4.38 -9.44
CA LEU A 419 1.92 3.32 -9.90
C LEU A 419 2.39 2.86 -11.26
N THR A 420 2.67 1.56 -11.45
CA THR A 420 3.14 1.01 -12.71
C THR A 420 2.25 -0.11 -13.22
N ASN A 421 2.22 -0.28 -14.52
CA ASN A 421 1.46 -1.34 -15.19
C ASN A 421 2.36 -2.40 -15.86
N ASN A 422 3.55 -2.62 -15.31
CA ASN A 422 4.45 -3.67 -15.78
C ASN A 422 5.31 -4.23 -14.67
N THR A 423 5.71 -5.52 -14.81
CA THR A 423 6.76 -6.09 -13.99
C THR A 423 8.10 -5.51 -14.41
N ALA A 424 8.86 -5.06 -13.45
CA ALA A 424 10.23 -4.58 -13.66
C ALA A 424 11.23 -5.73 -13.90
N ASN A 425 10.82 -6.84 -14.48
CA ASN A 425 11.72 -7.89 -15.00
C ASN A 425 12.65 -7.37 -16.14
N ALA A 426 12.81 -6.05 -16.20
CA ALA A 426 13.88 -5.44 -16.94
C ALA A 426 15.22 -5.85 -16.28
N PRO A 427 16.29 -6.07 -17.06
CA PRO A 427 17.57 -6.59 -16.56
C PRO A 427 18.29 -5.70 -15.54
N ASN A 428 17.71 -4.57 -15.18
CA ASN A 428 18.24 -3.61 -14.22
C ASN A 428 17.22 -3.28 -13.14
N LYS A 429 17.53 -3.69 -11.91
CA LYS A 429 16.77 -3.37 -10.69
C LYS A 429 16.61 -1.85 -10.42
N GLU A 430 17.35 -0.99 -11.12
CA GLU A 430 17.29 0.48 -11.01
C GLU A 430 15.92 1.10 -11.31
N PHE A 431 15.04 0.36 -11.99
CA PHE A 431 13.73 0.83 -12.41
C PHE A 431 12.56 0.14 -11.72
N TYR A 432 12.82 -0.63 -10.66
CA TYR A 432 11.72 -1.02 -9.78
C TYR A 432 11.04 0.23 -9.22
N PRO A 433 9.72 0.20 -8.99
CA PRO A 433 9.00 1.38 -8.49
C PRO A 433 9.60 1.97 -7.21
N CYS A 434 10.14 1.13 -6.32
CA CYS A 434 10.84 1.59 -5.12
C CYS A 434 12.17 2.28 -5.47
N ALA A 435 12.96 1.76 -6.41
CA ALA A 435 14.20 2.39 -6.84
C ALA A 435 13.92 3.72 -7.57
N LEU A 436 12.86 3.76 -8.38
CA LEU A 436 12.40 4.99 -9.03
C LEU A 436 11.95 6.02 -7.98
N GLY A 437 11.13 5.61 -6.99
CA GLY A 437 10.73 6.45 -5.88
C GLY A 437 11.92 7.00 -5.09
N THR A 438 12.95 6.18 -4.87
CA THR A 438 14.22 6.60 -4.25
C THR A 438 14.94 7.67 -5.07
N GLN A 439 15.08 7.46 -6.38
CA GLN A 439 15.72 8.43 -7.25
C GLN A 439 14.97 9.77 -7.27
N ILE A 440 13.62 9.73 -7.26
CA ILE A 440 12.78 10.91 -7.15
C ILE A 440 13.00 11.61 -5.81
N ALA A 441 13.05 10.86 -4.70
CA ALA A 441 13.29 11.44 -3.37
C ALA A 441 14.62 12.19 -3.30
N LYS A 442 15.67 11.67 -3.92
CA LYS A 442 17.00 12.31 -4.00
C LYS A 442 16.95 13.68 -4.68
N LEU A 443 16.06 13.91 -5.64
CA LEU A 443 15.91 15.21 -6.30
C LEU A 443 15.49 16.32 -5.33
N TYR A 444 14.83 15.98 -4.22
CA TYR A 444 14.28 16.93 -3.26
C TYR A 444 15.02 16.97 -1.94
N TRP A 445 15.54 15.83 -1.47
CA TRP A 445 16.19 15.72 -0.16
C TRP A 445 17.64 15.24 -0.24
N GLY A 446 18.21 15.12 -1.46
CA GLY A 446 19.59 14.66 -1.67
C GLY A 446 19.82 13.30 -1.03
N ASN A 447 21.05 13.06 -0.57
CA ASN A 447 21.41 11.81 0.09
C ASN A 447 20.74 11.62 1.47
N PHE A 448 20.11 12.67 2.03
CA PHE A 448 19.43 12.55 3.32
C PHE A 448 18.43 11.40 3.34
N PHE A 449 17.70 11.18 2.24
CA PHE A 449 16.73 10.11 2.12
C PHE A 449 17.38 8.73 2.14
N GLU A 450 18.54 8.57 1.50
CA GLU A 450 19.31 7.31 1.54
C GLU A 450 19.92 7.06 2.91
N ASP A 451 20.61 8.04 3.45
CA ASP A 451 21.40 7.89 4.69
C ASP A 451 20.52 7.67 5.91
N ASN A 452 19.30 8.23 5.91
CA ASN A 452 18.43 8.26 7.09
C ASN A 452 17.11 7.51 6.94
N ILE A 453 16.74 7.11 5.71
CA ILE A 453 15.41 6.57 5.42
C ILE A 453 15.48 5.26 4.60
N ILE A 454 16.41 5.15 3.65
CA ILE A 454 16.43 4.05 2.68
C ILE A 454 17.50 2.98 2.98
N ASN A 455 18.50 3.23 3.80
CA ASN A 455 19.47 2.17 4.16
C ASN A 455 18.82 0.91 4.77
N GLY A 456 17.50 0.96 5.10
CA GLY A 456 16.67 -0.19 5.42
C GLY A 456 15.74 -0.67 4.30
N VAL A 457 15.52 0.12 3.23
CA VAL A 457 14.65 -0.27 2.11
C VAL A 457 15.45 -1.10 1.12
N ASN A 458 15.56 -2.39 1.41
CA ASN A 458 16.20 -3.32 0.49
C ASN A 458 15.26 -3.58 -0.70
N CYS A 459 15.31 -2.71 -1.72
CA CYS A 459 14.60 -2.92 -2.99
C CYS A 459 15.03 -4.23 -3.70
N ALA A 460 16.03 -4.93 -3.15
CA ALA A 460 16.61 -6.13 -3.74
C ALA A 460 16.09 -7.45 -3.11
N LEU A 461 15.35 -7.40 -2.00
CA LEU A 461 14.95 -8.59 -1.22
C LEU A 461 13.44 -8.88 -1.26
N ALA A 462 12.74 -8.47 -2.30
CA ALA A 462 11.38 -8.92 -2.54
C ALA A 462 11.27 -9.58 -3.89
#